data_09796b2ecd26915e4783f541c958f668
#
_entry.id   09796b2ecd26915e4783f541c958f668
#
_cell.length_a   1.000
_cell.length_b   1.000
_cell.length_c   1.000
_cell.angle_alpha   90.00
_cell.angle_beta   90.00
_cell.angle_gamma   90.00
#
_symmetry.space_group_name_H-M   'P 1'
#
loop_
_entity.id
_entity.type
_entity.pdbx_description
1 polymer ?
#
loop_
_entity_poly.entity_id
_entity_poly.type
_entity_poly.pdbx_seq_one_letter_code
_entity_poly.pdbx_strand_id
1 'polypeptide(L)'
;MAVVCFDSSAFVKLLVEESGSDIAARLWDEADVVVASRLAFPEVSAALAAARRAERLDVSSERRAHRDWDEFWAATRVVELTDNVAADAAKLSRKHVLGGADAVHLASAMTLGEAGPILAAWDARLRAAAIQAGLVVAPRALPSPGLAG
;
A
#
# COMPACT_ATOMS: atom_id res chain seq x y z
N MET A 1 7.08 16.73 -9.34
CA MET A 1 7.70 15.58 -8.68
C MET A 1 6.61 14.54 -8.35
N ALA A 2 6.80 13.33 -8.80
CA ALA A 2 5.83 12.25 -8.58
C ALA A 2 6.07 11.60 -7.21
N VAL A 3 5.16 11.84 -6.28
CA VAL A 3 5.15 11.21 -4.95
C VAL A 3 4.06 10.15 -4.94
N VAL A 4 4.42 8.92 -4.65
CA VAL A 4 3.47 7.80 -4.60
C VAL A 4 3.47 7.21 -3.20
N CYS A 5 2.30 7.13 -2.60
CA CYS A 5 2.11 6.46 -1.31
C CYS A 5 1.71 5.01 -1.57
N PHE A 6 2.51 4.07 -1.09
CA PHE A 6 2.22 2.65 -1.18
C PHE A 6 1.52 2.18 0.09
N ASP A 7 0.35 1.54 -0.06
CA ASP A 7 -0.18 0.72 1.01
C ASP A 7 0.53 -0.65 1.05
N SER A 8 0.23 -1.46 2.02
CA SER A 8 0.88 -2.77 2.19
C SER A 8 0.66 -3.69 1.00
N SER A 9 -0.55 -3.68 0.41
CA SER A 9 -0.87 -4.52 -0.75
C SER A 9 -0.04 -4.16 -1.98
N ALA A 10 0.28 -2.89 -2.19
CA ALA A 10 1.12 -2.44 -3.28
C ALA A 10 2.55 -2.97 -3.16
N PHE A 11 3.12 -2.96 -1.95
CA PHE A 11 4.42 -3.57 -1.71
C PHE A 11 4.42 -5.07 -1.93
N VAL A 12 3.38 -5.77 -1.47
CA VAL A 12 3.27 -7.23 -1.69
C VAL A 12 3.33 -7.56 -3.18
N LYS A 13 2.73 -6.75 -4.03
CA LYS A 13 2.77 -6.93 -5.48
C LYS A 13 4.17 -6.76 -6.09
N LEU A 14 5.06 -6.04 -5.42
CA LEU A 14 6.47 -5.96 -5.80
C LEU A 14 7.26 -7.23 -5.43
N LEU A 15 6.78 -7.98 -4.44
CA LEU A 15 7.50 -9.08 -3.80
C LEU A 15 6.95 -10.45 -4.18
N VAL A 16 5.67 -10.52 -4.51
CA VAL A 16 4.95 -11.74 -4.89
C VAL A 16 4.29 -11.48 -6.24
N GLU A 17 4.56 -12.35 -7.22
CA GLU A 17 3.93 -12.21 -8.54
C GLU A 17 2.45 -12.54 -8.44
N GLU A 18 1.62 -11.54 -8.73
CA GLU A 18 0.17 -11.63 -8.69
C GLU A 18 -0.45 -10.59 -9.64
N SER A 19 -1.77 -10.58 -9.77
CA SER A 19 -2.45 -9.57 -10.57
C SER A 19 -2.11 -8.15 -10.07
N GLY A 20 -1.67 -7.28 -10.97
CA GLY A 20 -1.28 -5.91 -10.67
C GLY A 20 0.22 -5.71 -10.35
N SER A 21 1.02 -6.77 -10.30
CA SER A 21 2.45 -6.67 -10.02
C SER A 21 3.20 -5.80 -11.02
N ASP A 22 2.85 -5.87 -12.30
CA ASP A 22 3.41 -5.03 -13.35
C ASP A 22 3.09 -3.54 -13.15
N ILE A 23 1.89 -3.23 -12.70
CA ILE A 23 1.47 -1.86 -12.38
C ILE A 23 2.23 -1.35 -11.15
N ALA A 24 2.31 -2.15 -10.09
CA ALA A 24 3.06 -1.79 -8.89
C ALA A 24 4.54 -1.51 -9.21
N ALA A 25 5.17 -2.34 -10.03
CA ALA A 25 6.55 -2.16 -10.46
C ALA A 25 6.74 -0.84 -11.22
N ARG A 26 5.84 -0.51 -12.14
CA ARG A 26 5.89 0.77 -12.87
C ARG A 26 5.70 1.97 -11.95
N LEU A 27 4.77 1.89 -11.01
CA LEU A 27 4.56 2.97 -10.02
C LEU A 27 5.80 3.19 -9.17
N TRP A 28 6.48 2.11 -8.77
CA TRP A 28 7.74 2.20 -8.05
C TRP A 28 8.84 2.86 -8.88
N ASP A 29 9.03 2.38 -10.10
CA ASP A 29 10.11 2.84 -10.99
C ASP A 29 9.93 4.30 -11.45
N GLU A 30 8.69 4.73 -11.66
CA GLU A 30 8.37 6.08 -12.14
C GLU A 30 8.24 7.10 -11.01
N ALA A 31 8.14 6.68 -9.75
CA ALA A 31 8.05 7.59 -8.62
C ALA A 31 9.39 8.27 -8.35
N ASP A 32 9.36 9.58 -8.10
CA ASP A 32 10.52 10.30 -7.58
C ASP A 32 10.73 9.98 -6.09
N VAL A 33 9.64 9.81 -5.36
CA VAL A 33 9.63 9.41 -3.95
C VAL A 33 8.49 8.44 -3.69
N VAL A 34 8.81 7.32 -3.06
CA VAL A 34 7.79 6.42 -2.50
C VAL A 34 7.69 6.68 -1.00
N VAL A 35 6.46 6.84 -0.54
CA VAL A 35 6.11 7.11 0.85
C VAL A 35 5.22 5.99 1.37
N ALA A 36 5.33 5.65 2.62
CA ALA A 36 4.45 4.66 3.24
C ALA A 36 4.30 4.89 4.74
N SER A 37 3.17 4.43 5.29
CA SER A 37 2.98 4.34 6.73
C SER A 37 3.99 3.37 7.35
N ARG A 38 4.46 3.68 8.55
CA ARG A 38 5.23 2.74 9.38
C ARG A 38 4.55 1.37 9.51
N LEU A 39 3.22 1.35 9.52
CA LEU A 39 2.42 0.14 9.63
C LEU A 39 2.67 -0.84 8.48
N ALA A 40 3.08 -0.37 7.31
CA ALA A 40 3.35 -1.24 6.16
C ALA A 40 4.45 -2.26 6.46
N PHE A 41 5.43 -1.91 7.29
CA PHE A 41 6.56 -2.80 7.57
C PHE A 41 6.13 -4.14 8.17
N PRO A 42 5.42 -4.19 9.30
CA PRO A 42 4.95 -5.46 9.83
C PRO A 42 3.85 -6.10 8.99
N GLU A 43 3.00 -5.32 8.34
CA GLU A 43 1.92 -5.88 7.51
C GLU A 43 2.46 -6.65 6.30
N VAL A 44 3.46 -6.13 5.62
CA VAL A 44 4.09 -6.81 4.48
C VAL A 44 4.80 -8.08 4.94
N SER A 45 5.53 -8.03 6.05
CA SER A 45 6.16 -9.21 6.63
C SER A 45 5.13 -10.30 6.97
N ALA A 46 4.00 -9.92 7.54
CA ALA A 46 2.90 -10.85 7.83
C ALA A 46 2.30 -11.43 6.54
N ALA A 47 2.15 -10.62 5.49
CA ALA A 47 1.61 -11.08 4.20
C ALA A 47 2.55 -12.07 3.51
N LEU A 48 3.87 -11.86 3.58
CA LEU A 48 4.85 -12.81 3.04
C LEU A 48 4.80 -14.15 3.79
N ALA A 49 4.69 -14.12 5.11
CA ALA A 49 4.54 -15.32 5.91
C ALA A 49 3.23 -16.06 5.59
N ALA A 50 2.14 -15.33 5.39
CA ALA A 50 0.86 -15.91 4.98
C ALA A 50 0.94 -16.54 3.58
N ALA A 51 1.63 -15.91 2.63
CA ALA A 51 1.85 -16.47 1.30
C ALA A 51 2.66 -17.77 1.34
N ARG A 52 3.64 -17.86 2.25
CA ARG A 52 4.40 -19.08 2.49
C ARG A 52 3.52 -20.22 3.04
N ARG A 53 2.69 -19.92 4.04
CA ARG A 53 1.75 -20.89 4.61
C ARG A 53 0.72 -21.36 3.60
N ALA A 54 0.29 -20.49 2.68
CA ALA A 54 -0.64 -20.82 1.60
C ALA A 54 0.05 -21.48 0.39
N GLU A 55 1.34 -21.79 0.51
CA GLU A 55 2.14 -22.44 -0.56
C GLU A 55 2.23 -21.64 -1.87
N ARG A 56 1.99 -20.33 -1.81
CA ARG A 56 2.24 -19.42 -2.95
C ARG A 56 3.72 -19.07 -3.12
N LEU A 57 4.48 -19.23 -2.05
CA LEU A 57 5.94 -19.08 -2.01
C LEU A 57 6.55 -20.35 -1.41
N ASP A 58 7.66 -20.82 -1.99
CA ASP A 58 8.51 -21.80 -1.34
C ASP A 58 9.50 -21.09 -0.37
N VAL A 59 10.29 -21.87 0.37
CA VAL A 59 11.25 -21.33 1.35
C VAL A 59 12.27 -20.40 0.70
N SER A 60 12.77 -20.75 -0.48
CA SER A 60 13.75 -19.95 -1.21
C SER A 60 13.17 -18.63 -1.69
N SER A 61 11.96 -18.66 -2.24
CA SER A 61 11.25 -17.46 -2.70
C SER A 61 10.87 -16.54 -1.55
N GLU A 62 10.46 -17.08 -0.41
CA GLU A 62 10.18 -16.30 0.80
C GLU A 62 11.43 -15.57 1.30
N ARG A 63 12.58 -16.26 1.38
CA ARG A 63 13.85 -15.64 1.78
C ARG A 63 14.24 -14.49 0.86
N ARG A 64 14.09 -14.68 -0.45
CA ARG A 64 14.35 -13.64 -1.44
C ARG A 64 13.41 -12.47 -1.28
N ALA A 65 12.12 -12.73 -1.10
CA ALA A 65 11.13 -11.69 -0.88
C ALA A 65 11.44 -10.85 0.37
N HIS A 66 11.87 -11.45 1.46
CA HIS A 66 12.26 -10.71 2.66
C HIS A 66 13.50 -9.84 2.44
N ARG A 67 14.51 -10.32 1.69
CA ARG A 67 15.68 -9.51 1.32
C ARG A 67 15.28 -8.32 0.45
N ASP A 68 14.45 -8.56 -0.56
CA ASP A 68 13.94 -7.51 -1.44
C ASP A 68 13.09 -6.51 -0.66
N TRP A 69 12.30 -6.99 0.29
CA TRP A 69 11.50 -6.13 1.17
C TRP A 69 12.38 -5.17 1.98
N ASP A 70 13.45 -5.67 2.58
CA ASP A 70 14.37 -4.82 3.32
C ASP A 70 14.96 -3.71 2.42
N GLU A 71 15.29 -4.02 1.18
CA GLU A 71 15.80 -3.05 0.20
C GLU A 71 14.73 -2.01 -0.20
N PHE A 72 13.52 -2.45 -0.53
CA PHE A 72 12.41 -1.53 -0.84
C PHE A 72 12.10 -0.63 0.34
N TRP A 73 12.06 -1.19 1.53
CA TRP A 73 11.77 -0.42 2.73
C TRP A 73 12.85 0.63 3.02
N ALA A 74 14.12 0.28 2.85
CA ALA A 74 15.23 1.22 3.02
C ALA A 74 15.17 2.41 2.05
N ALA A 75 14.57 2.22 0.87
CA ALA A 75 14.38 3.26 -0.13
C ALA A 75 13.06 4.05 0.03
N THR A 76 12.24 3.68 1.00
CA THR A 76 10.92 4.28 1.23
C THR A 76 11.01 5.38 2.29
N ARG A 77 10.35 6.51 2.04
CA ARG A 77 10.16 7.55 3.06
C ARG A 77 8.99 7.15 3.95
N VAL A 78 9.27 6.94 5.23
CA VAL A 78 8.29 6.45 6.19
C VAL A 78 7.55 7.61 6.86
N VAL A 79 6.22 7.51 6.91
CA VAL A 79 5.36 8.36 7.74
C VAL A 79 5.10 7.63 9.05
N GLU A 80 5.55 8.22 10.15
CA GLU A 80 5.40 7.61 11.47
C GLU A 80 3.95 7.65 11.94
N LEU A 81 3.55 6.63 12.70
CA LEU A 81 2.25 6.58 13.35
C LEU A 81 2.29 7.43 14.62
N THR A 82 2.11 8.74 14.45
CA THR A 82 2.06 9.71 15.55
C THR A 82 0.65 9.78 16.14
N ASP A 83 0.51 10.45 17.28
CA ASP A 83 -0.80 10.72 17.87
C ASP A 83 -1.74 11.44 16.90
N ASN A 84 -1.21 12.39 16.13
CA ASN A 84 -2.00 13.12 15.14
C ASN A 84 -2.48 12.21 14.00
N VAL A 85 -1.60 11.37 13.46
CA VAL A 85 -1.97 10.40 12.42
C VAL A 85 -3.00 9.41 12.96
N ALA A 86 -2.82 8.91 14.17
CA ALA A 86 -3.78 8.00 14.81
C ALA A 86 -5.16 8.67 15.00
N ALA A 87 -5.17 9.93 15.44
CA ALA A 87 -6.42 10.69 15.61
C ALA A 87 -7.14 10.90 14.28
N ASP A 88 -6.41 11.26 13.23
CA ASP A 88 -6.97 11.43 11.88
C ASP A 88 -7.48 10.11 11.32
N ALA A 89 -6.74 9.01 11.51
CA ALA A 89 -7.19 7.67 11.12
C ALA A 89 -8.48 7.27 11.83
N ALA A 90 -8.61 7.57 13.11
CA ALA A 90 -9.84 7.29 13.86
C ALA A 90 -11.06 8.04 13.28
N LYS A 91 -10.88 9.30 12.87
CA LYS A 91 -11.94 10.06 12.22
C LYS A 91 -12.29 9.48 10.84
N LEU A 92 -11.29 9.15 10.04
CA LEU A 92 -11.48 8.56 8.71
C LEU A 92 -12.17 7.20 8.76
N SER A 93 -11.84 6.37 9.74
CA SER A 93 -12.46 5.05 9.90
C SER A 93 -13.96 5.16 10.17
N ARG A 94 -14.37 6.15 10.96
CA ARG A 94 -15.80 6.41 11.23
C ARG A 94 -16.51 7.00 10.01
N LYS A 95 -15.87 7.95 9.34
CA LYS A 95 -16.47 8.66 8.19
C LYS A 95 -16.64 7.75 6.97
N HIS A 96 -15.68 6.87 6.71
CA HIS A 96 -15.63 6.06 5.50
C HIS A 96 -15.87 4.57 5.73
N VAL A 97 -16.13 4.17 6.97
CA VAL A 97 -16.31 2.75 7.34
C VAL A 97 -15.09 1.91 6.93
N LEU A 98 -13.90 2.43 7.23
CA LEU A 98 -12.63 1.74 6.98
C LEU A 98 -12.18 0.97 8.21
N GLY A 99 -11.51 -0.16 7.99
CA GLY A 99 -10.72 -0.80 9.04
C GLY A 99 -9.60 0.13 9.52
N GLY A 100 -9.15 -0.06 10.77
CA GLY A 100 -8.16 0.82 11.38
C GLY A 100 -6.85 0.90 10.61
N ALA A 101 -6.35 -0.22 10.09
CA ALA A 101 -5.12 -0.25 9.29
C ALA A 101 -5.24 0.56 8.00
N ASP A 102 -6.32 0.39 7.25
CA ASP A 102 -6.57 1.16 6.02
C ASP A 102 -6.72 2.65 6.31
N ALA A 103 -7.37 3.00 7.41
CA ALA A 103 -7.50 4.38 7.85
C ALA A 103 -6.14 5.01 8.19
N VAL A 104 -5.22 4.24 8.77
CA VAL A 104 -3.84 4.69 9.03
C VAL A 104 -3.08 4.94 7.73
N HIS A 105 -3.20 4.07 6.74
CA HIS A 105 -2.57 4.28 5.43
C HIS A 105 -3.11 5.55 4.77
N LEU A 106 -4.42 5.76 4.80
CA LEU A 106 -5.03 6.96 4.24
C LEU A 106 -4.60 8.23 4.97
N ALA A 107 -4.64 8.23 6.30
CA ALA A 107 -4.20 9.36 7.12
C ALA A 107 -2.74 9.70 6.86
N SER A 108 -1.89 8.69 6.74
CA SER A 108 -0.46 8.87 6.43
C SER A 108 -0.26 9.54 5.07
N ALA A 109 -1.00 9.12 4.05
CA ALA A 109 -0.96 9.75 2.73
C ALA A 109 -1.41 11.22 2.79
N MET A 110 -2.43 11.52 3.57
CA MET A 110 -2.97 12.87 3.69
C MET A 110 -2.04 13.84 4.43
N THR A 111 -1.06 13.35 5.20
CA THR A 111 -0.06 14.23 5.85
C THR A 111 0.81 15.00 4.86
N LEU A 112 0.82 14.59 3.59
CA LEU A 112 1.67 15.17 2.55
C LEU A 112 1.06 16.42 1.88
N GLY A 113 -0.08 16.87 2.37
CA GLY A 113 -0.70 18.13 1.97
C GLY A 113 -1.66 18.04 0.78
N GLU A 114 -2.17 19.19 0.35
CA GLU A 114 -3.20 19.29 -0.70
C GLU A 114 -2.73 18.84 -2.08
N ALA A 115 -1.46 19.00 -2.37
CA ALA A 115 -0.83 18.46 -3.58
C ALA A 115 -0.43 17.00 -3.39
N GLY A 116 -1.21 16.28 -2.59
CA GLY A 116 -0.92 14.98 -2.03
C GLY A 116 -0.43 13.92 -3.01
N PRO A 117 0.06 12.80 -2.48
CA PRO A 117 0.59 11.75 -3.31
C PRO A 117 -0.50 11.05 -4.09
N ILE A 118 -0.09 10.31 -5.11
CA ILE A 118 -0.91 9.25 -5.67
C ILE A 118 -0.92 8.11 -4.66
N LEU A 119 -2.09 7.64 -4.26
CA LEU A 119 -2.20 6.45 -3.41
C LEU A 119 -2.27 5.19 -4.28
N ALA A 120 -1.25 4.34 -4.17
CA ALA A 120 -1.23 3.03 -4.81
C ALA A 120 -1.91 2.01 -3.88
N ALA A 121 -3.10 1.58 -4.25
CA ALA A 121 -3.92 0.66 -3.47
C ALA A 121 -4.91 -0.08 -4.35
N TRP A 122 -5.20 -1.34 -4.01
CA TRP A 122 -6.12 -2.20 -4.76
C TRP A 122 -7.43 -2.48 -4.01
N ASP A 123 -7.51 -2.20 -2.71
CA ASP A 123 -8.76 -2.37 -1.96
C ASP A 123 -9.79 -1.31 -2.37
N ALA A 124 -10.99 -1.76 -2.76
CA ALA A 124 -12.03 -0.89 -3.28
C ALA A 124 -12.52 0.14 -2.25
N ARG A 125 -12.61 -0.23 -0.97
CA ARG A 125 -13.07 0.69 0.08
C ARG A 125 -12.05 1.77 0.38
N LEU A 126 -10.78 1.38 0.48
CA LEU A 126 -9.69 2.34 0.69
C LEU A 126 -9.58 3.32 -0.48
N ARG A 127 -9.68 2.82 -1.71
CA ARG A 127 -9.67 3.66 -2.92
C ARG A 127 -10.82 4.66 -2.93
N ALA A 128 -12.04 4.21 -2.64
CA ALA A 128 -13.20 5.10 -2.58
C ALA A 128 -13.06 6.18 -1.52
N ALA A 129 -12.58 5.83 -0.34
CA ALA A 129 -12.31 6.79 0.74
C ALA A 129 -11.23 7.81 0.35
N ALA A 130 -10.16 7.36 -0.29
CA ALA A 130 -9.08 8.22 -0.76
C ALA A 130 -9.57 9.23 -1.81
N ILE A 131 -10.38 8.79 -2.77
CA ILE A 131 -10.98 9.65 -3.79
C ILE A 131 -11.88 10.71 -3.12
N GLN A 132 -12.72 10.32 -2.17
CA GLN A 132 -13.56 11.26 -1.42
C GLN A 132 -12.73 12.25 -0.60
N ALA A 133 -11.56 11.84 -0.13
CA ALA A 133 -10.63 12.71 0.57
C ALA A 133 -9.81 13.63 -0.36
N GLY A 134 -10.00 13.52 -1.68
CA GLY A 134 -9.34 14.35 -2.67
C GLY A 134 -8.03 13.81 -3.21
N LEU A 135 -7.66 12.58 -2.89
CA LEU A 135 -6.44 11.95 -3.41
C LEU A 135 -6.68 11.30 -4.78
N VAL A 136 -5.65 11.31 -5.59
CA VAL A 136 -5.57 10.49 -6.80
C VAL A 136 -5.16 9.07 -6.40
N VAL A 137 -5.81 8.07 -6.98
CA VAL A 137 -5.49 6.67 -6.72
C VAL A 137 -4.93 5.98 -7.98
N ALA A 138 -4.07 5.01 -7.77
CA ALA A 138 -3.54 4.14 -8.81
C ALA A 138 -3.70 2.67 -8.37
N PRO A 139 -4.00 1.76 -9.30
CA PRO A 139 -4.33 1.99 -10.72
C PRO A 139 -5.60 2.82 -10.88
N ARG A 140 -5.83 3.40 -12.06
CA ARG A 140 -7.03 4.22 -12.32
C ARG A 140 -8.33 3.44 -12.14
N ALA A 141 -8.33 2.19 -12.54
CA ALA A 141 -9.46 1.28 -12.40
C ALA A 141 -8.97 -0.07 -11.96
N LEU A 142 -9.73 -0.73 -11.09
CA LEU A 142 -9.49 -2.12 -10.76
C LEU A 142 -9.95 -3.00 -11.93
N PRO A 143 -9.26 -4.12 -12.21
CA PRO A 143 -9.79 -5.09 -13.16
C PRO A 143 -11.18 -5.52 -12.69
N SER A 144 -12.13 -5.65 -13.61
CA SER A 144 -13.45 -6.20 -13.31
C SER A 144 -13.24 -7.55 -12.63
N PRO A 145 -14.06 -7.92 -11.59
CA PRO A 145 -14.02 -9.26 -11.05
C PRO A 145 -14.24 -10.21 -12.23
N GLY A 146 -13.18 -10.94 -12.56
CA GLY A 146 -13.09 -11.65 -13.81
C GLY A 146 -14.28 -12.55 -14.04
N LEU A 147 -14.80 -12.53 -15.23
CA LEU A 147 -15.28 -13.72 -15.89
C LEU A 147 -14.09 -14.69 -15.89
N ALA A 148 -13.98 -15.49 -14.81
CA ALA A 148 -13.14 -16.65 -14.81
C ALA A 148 -13.76 -17.59 -15.83
N GLY A 149 -13.22 -17.60 -17.04
CA GLY A 149 -13.46 -18.62 -18.02
C GLY A 149 -12.61 -19.83 -17.72
#